data_5cbbea9e20947efe1cab0f26a9ddc48b
#
_entry.id   5cbbea9e20947efe1cab0f26a9ddc48b
#
_cell.length_a   1.000
_cell.length_b   1.000
_cell.length_c   1.000
_cell.angle_alpha   90.00
_cell.angle_beta   90.00
_cell.angle_gamma   90.00
#
_symmetry.space_group_name_H-M   'P 1'
#
loop_
_entity.id
_entity.type
_entity.pdbx_description
1 polymer ?
#
loop_
_entity_poly.entity_id
_entity_poly.type
_entity_poly.pdbx_seq_one_letter_code
_entity_poly.pdbx_strand_id
1 'polypeptide(L)'
;YMTVNTLVKEKEMWDLYSYLKPYYEAGLDAVLVQDMGALTYIRKHFPDLPVHISTQMTVTGKYSARDLKSLGAVRVVPARELSLKEIREIYDDTGLEVETFVHGALCYCYSGQCLFSSLIGGRSGNRGRCAQTCRLPFDAEQNGKYVNKKNEKYILSLKDLCTLDLIPDILEAGVCSLKIEGRMKSPRYTAGVVSIYRKYVDLYLKEGRAGYHVDQADRDALLALFDRGGQSQGYYRAHNGRDMVVLKEKPEYRDVNQELFDYLDRTYVNVEKKIPVTGSAYIAVGKPGYCSVSDAAGN
;
A
#
# COMPACT_ATOMS: atom_id res chain seq x y z
N TYR A 1 2.02 -7.25 9.61
CA TYR A 1 0.68 -6.67 9.89
C TYR A 1 -0.39 -7.46 9.17
N MET A 2 -1.56 -7.57 9.77
CA MET A 2 -2.69 -8.29 9.20
C MET A 2 -3.81 -7.32 8.79
N THR A 3 -4.40 -7.52 7.61
CA THR A 3 -5.47 -6.65 7.14
C THR A 3 -6.84 -7.21 7.54
N VAL A 4 -7.52 -6.50 8.43
CA VAL A 4 -8.93 -6.67 8.82
C VAL A 4 -9.73 -5.48 8.29
N ASN A 5 -9.38 -5.06 7.07
CA ASN A 5 -9.79 -3.79 6.49
C ASN A 5 -10.97 -3.91 5.51
N THR A 6 -11.96 -4.70 5.89
CA THR A 6 -13.25 -4.80 5.20
C THR A 6 -14.39 -4.48 6.17
N LEU A 7 -15.54 -4.04 5.66
CA LEU A 7 -16.75 -3.95 6.47
C LEU A 7 -17.21 -5.34 6.88
N VAL A 8 -17.58 -5.49 8.14
CA VAL A 8 -17.93 -6.77 8.77
C VAL A 8 -19.41 -6.78 9.12
N LYS A 9 -20.14 -7.81 8.68
CA LYS A 9 -21.55 -8.01 9.05
C LYS A 9 -21.63 -8.64 10.44
N GLU A 10 -22.75 -8.42 11.14
CA GLU A 10 -22.99 -8.93 12.48
C GLU A 10 -22.62 -10.42 12.62
N LYS A 11 -23.08 -11.25 11.70
CA LYS A 11 -22.79 -12.70 11.69
C LYS A 11 -21.30 -13.04 11.51
N GLU A 12 -20.52 -12.15 10.91
CA GLU A 12 -19.08 -12.33 10.67
C GLU A 12 -18.25 -11.89 11.88
N MET A 13 -18.83 -11.05 12.75
CA MET A 13 -18.17 -10.62 14.01
C MET A 13 -17.92 -11.77 14.97
N TRP A 14 -18.78 -12.80 14.96
CA TRP A 14 -18.64 -13.97 15.83
C TRP A 14 -17.36 -14.76 15.58
N ASP A 15 -16.88 -14.76 14.33
CA ASP A 15 -15.68 -15.48 13.94
C ASP A 15 -14.38 -14.68 14.15
N LEU A 16 -14.50 -13.38 14.41
CA LEU A 16 -13.34 -12.47 14.45
C LEU A 16 -12.33 -12.83 15.53
N TYR A 17 -12.81 -13.29 16.70
CA TYR A 17 -11.93 -13.71 17.79
C TYR A 17 -11.11 -14.94 17.42
N SER A 18 -11.78 -16.00 16.98
CA SER A 18 -11.13 -17.25 16.59
C SER A 18 -10.20 -17.08 15.40
N TYR A 19 -10.53 -16.16 14.49
CA TYR A 19 -9.70 -15.80 13.36
C TYR A 19 -8.42 -15.06 13.77
N LEU A 20 -8.49 -14.11 14.70
CA LEU A 20 -7.33 -13.29 15.10
C LEU A 20 -6.43 -13.96 16.14
N LYS A 21 -7.02 -14.75 17.04
CA LYS A 21 -6.31 -15.33 18.19
C LYS A 21 -5.01 -16.06 17.84
N PRO A 22 -4.95 -16.96 16.86
CA PRO A 22 -3.72 -17.70 16.53
C PRO A 22 -2.57 -16.77 16.08
N TYR A 23 -2.90 -15.71 15.35
CA TYR A 23 -1.91 -14.73 14.90
C TYR A 23 -1.44 -13.81 16.01
N TYR A 24 -2.35 -13.43 16.91
CA TYR A 24 -2.02 -12.65 18.10
C TYR A 24 -1.06 -13.42 18.99
N GLU A 25 -1.34 -14.69 19.27
CA GLU A 25 -0.49 -15.57 20.07
C GLU A 25 0.87 -15.85 19.39
N ALA A 26 0.93 -15.79 18.07
CA ALA A 26 2.17 -15.89 17.29
C ALA A 26 2.96 -14.57 17.20
N GLY A 27 2.56 -13.51 17.89
CA GLY A 27 3.27 -12.24 17.94
C GLY A 27 2.95 -11.29 16.76
N LEU A 28 1.70 -11.21 16.35
CA LEU A 28 1.27 -10.26 15.31
C LEU A 28 1.53 -8.81 15.77
N ASP A 29 2.29 -8.04 14.99
CA ASP A 29 2.68 -6.66 15.34
C ASP A 29 1.51 -5.67 15.33
N ALA A 30 0.59 -5.78 14.39
CA ALA A 30 -0.57 -4.88 14.29
C ALA A 30 -1.64 -5.39 13.32
N VAL A 31 -2.84 -4.82 13.41
CA VAL A 31 -3.93 -5.02 12.45
C VAL A 31 -4.32 -3.70 11.76
N LEU A 32 -4.68 -3.78 10.47
CA LEU A 32 -5.28 -2.66 9.75
C LEU A 32 -6.80 -2.84 9.71
N VAL A 33 -7.54 -1.86 10.20
CA VAL A 33 -9.00 -1.95 10.39
C VAL A 33 -9.73 -0.88 9.61
N GLN A 34 -10.88 -1.23 9.01
CA GLN A 34 -11.83 -0.31 8.36
C GLN A 34 -13.11 -0.17 9.16
N ASP A 35 -13.62 -1.26 9.73
CA ASP A 35 -14.92 -1.33 10.38
C ASP A 35 -14.85 -0.84 11.84
N MET A 36 -15.75 0.07 12.23
CA MET A 36 -15.79 0.63 13.58
C MET A 36 -16.15 -0.41 14.64
N GLY A 37 -17.05 -1.35 14.29
CA GLY A 37 -17.42 -2.46 15.17
C GLY A 37 -16.23 -3.39 15.40
N ALA A 38 -15.52 -3.74 14.31
CA ALA A 38 -14.30 -4.54 14.40
C ALA A 38 -13.20 -3.83 15.22
N LEU A 39 -13.02 -2.52 15.05
CA LEU A 39 -12.09 -1.71 15.86
C LEU A 39 -12.40 -1.85 17.35
N THR A 40 -13.65 -1.57 17.72
CA THR A 40 -14.09 -1.63 19.12
C THR A 40 -13.96 -3.05 19.69
N TYR A 41 -14.33 -4.05 18.89
CA TYR A 41 -14.20 -5.46 19.26
C TYR A 41 -12.75 -5.87 19.52
N ILE A 42 -11.85 -5.52 18.61
CA ILE A 42 -10.41 -5.84 18.71
C ILE A 42 -9.81 -5.15 19.93
N ARG A 43 -10.09 -3.88 20.15
CA ARG A 43 -9.60 -3.16 21.34
C ARG A 43 -10.07 -3.77 22.65
N LYS A 44 -11.26 -4.37 22.68
CA LYS A 44 -11.81 -5.04 23.86
C LYS A 44 -11.17 -6.41 24.12
N HIS A 45 -10.94 -7.19 23.06
CA HIS A 45 -10.54 -8.60 23.20
C HIS A 45 -9.02 -8.83 23.02
N PHE A 46 -8.33 -7.89 22.40
CA PHE A 46 -6.88 -7.90 22.16
C PHE A 46 -6.28 -6.53 22.53
N PRO A 47 -6.29 -6.16 23.83
CA PRO A 47 -5.97 -4.79 24.27
C PRO A 47 -4.55 -4.35 23.90
N ASP A 48 -3.60 -5.27 23.83
CA ASP A 48 -2.19 -4.99 23.52
C ASP A 48 -1.89 -5.00 22.02
N LEU A 49 -2.85 -5.42 21.17
CA LEU A 49 -2.66 -5.45 19.73
C LEU A 49 -2.82 -4.05 19.12
N PRO A 50 -1.76 -3.46 18.54
CA PRO A 50 -1.85 -2.16 17.90
C PRO A 50 -2.84 -2.15 16.73
N VAL A 51 -3.68 -1.11 16.66
CA VAL A 51 -4.66 -0.92 15.58
C VAL A 51 -4.24 0.23 14.69
N HIS A 52 -4.06 -0.07 13.42
CA HIS A 52 -3.84 0.90 12.35
C HIS A 52 -5.13 1.13 11.59
N ILE A 53 -5.48 2.38 11.36
CA ILE A 53 -6.68 2.75 10.59
C ILE A 53 -6.38 2.62 9.10
N SER A 54 -7.15 1.78 8.42
CA SER A 54 -7.01 1.57 6.98
C SER A 54 -7.46 2.81 6.18
N THR A 55 -6.83 3.06 5.04
CA THR A 55 -7.29 4.06 4.07
C THR A 55 -8.75 3.83 3.62
N GLN A 56 -9.24 2.60 3.72
CA GLN A 56 -10.64 2.29 3.40
C GLN A 56 -11.64 2.86 4.41
N MET A 57 -11.20 3.30 5.59
CA MET A 57 -12.05 4.05 6.56
C MET A 57 -12.28 5.50 6.13
N THR A 58 -11.62 5.96 5.08
CA THR A 58 -11.81 7.28 4.47
C THR A 58 -11.54 8.43 5.43
N VAL A 59 -10.41 8.38 6.14
CA VAL A 59 -10.01 9.49 7.02
C VAL A 59 -9.52 10.64 6.16
N THR A 60 -10.29 11.74 6.13
CA THR A 60 -10.05 12.92 5.29
C THR A 60 -9.66 14.17 6.07
N GLY A 61 -9.37 14.05 7.37
CA GLY A 61 -8.94 15.19 8.17
C GLY A 61 -8.71 14.87 9.63
N LYS A 62 -8.20 15.86 10.35
CA LYS A 62 -7.77 15.74 11.75
C LYS A 62 -8.86 15.39 12.74
N TYR A 63 -10.11 15.82 12.51
CA TYR A 63 -11.20 15.55 13.43
C TYR A 63 -11.51 14.05 13.51
N SER A 64 -11.70 13.39 12.37
CA SER A 64 -11.90 11.93 12.35
C SER A 64 -10.65 11.17 12.84
N ALA A 65 -9.45 11.66 12.55
CA ALA A 65 -8.22 11.05 13.07
C ALA A 65 -8.14 11.16 14.61
N ARG A 66 -8.57 12.28 15.19
CA ARG A 66 -8.64 12.50 16.65
C ARG A 66 -9.62 11.54 17.31
N ASP A 67 -10.81 11.38 16.74
CA ASP A 67 -11.81 10.46 17.28
C ASP A 67 -11.29 9.02 17.25
N LEU A 68 -10.67 8.60 16.14
CA LEU A 68 -10.09 7.27 16.02
C LEU A 68 -8.92 7.04 16.98
N LYS A 69 -8.10 8.08 17.25
CA LYS A 69 -7.09 8.02 18.31
C LYS A 69 -7.74 7.79 19.69
N SER A 70 -8.83 8.47 19.99
CA SER A 70 -9.55 8.29 21.27
C SER A 70 -10.11 6.87 21.44
N LEU A 71 -10.39 6.19 20.33
CA LEU A 71 -10.78 4.78 20.29
C LEU A 71 -9.61 3.79 20.32
N GLY A 72 -8.37 4.29 20.47
CA GLY A 72 -7.17 3.48 20.63
C GLY A 72 -6.42 3.13 19.35
N ALA A 73 -6.67 3.83 18.25
CA ALA A 73 -5.80 3.73 17.08
C ALA A 73 -4.41 4.33 17.37
N VAL A 74 -3.36 3.69 16.85
CA VAL A 74 -1.97 4.16 17.00
C VAL A 74 -1.40 4.71 15.69
N ARG A 75 -1.93 4.28 14.54
CA ARG A 75 -1.54 4.73 13.20
C ARG A 75 -2.75 4.99 12.33
N VAL A 76 -2.65 5.97 11.46
CA VAL A 76 -3.65 6.25 10.43
C VAL A 76 -3.05 6.18 9.04
N VAL A 77 -3.76 5.50 8.12
CA VAL A 77 -3.51 5.58 6.67
C VAL A 77 -4.60 6.47 6.09
N PRO A 78 -4.38 7.78 5.93
CA PRO A 78 -5.41 8.69 5.47
C PRO A 78 -5.86 8.37 4.04
N ALA A 79 -6.97 8.97 3.64
CA ALA A 79 -7.45 8.90 2.27
C ALA A 79 -6.40 9.48 1.31
N ARG A 80 -6.27 8.90 0.11
CA ARG A 80 -5.27 9.28 -0.90
C ARG A 80 -5.54 10.66 -1.52
N GLU A 81 -6.69 11.21 -1.25
CA GLU A 81 -7.18 12.49 -1.73
C GLU A 81 -6.68 13.70 -0.92
N LEU A 82 -5.90 13.46 0.14
CA LEU A 82 -5.34 14.52 0.98
C LEU A 82 -4.05 15.09 0.39
N SER A 83 -3.90 16.41 0.55
CA SER A 83 -2.65 17.13 0.31
C SER A 83 -1.63 16.89 1.44
N LEU A 84 -0.36 17.16 1.18
CA LEU A 84 0.70 17.08 2.21
C LEU A 84 0.40 17.99 3.40
N LYS A 85 -0.23 19.15 3.17
CA LYS A 85 -0.64 20.07 4.23
C LYS A 85 -1.67 19.44 5.16
N GLU A 86 -2.70 18.81 4.61
CA GLU A 86 -3.75 18.14 5.41
C GLU A 86 -3.20 16.94 6.18
N ILE A 87 -2.26 16.20 5.56
CA ILE A 87 -1.54 15.11 6.23
C ILE A 87 -0.73 15.64 7.41
N ARG A 88 -0.01 16.76 7.23
CA ARG A 88 0.73 17.42 8.30
C ARG A 88 -0.19 17.88 9.42
N GLU A 89 -1.36 18.45 9.11
CA GLU A 89 -2.35 18.86 10.10
C GLU A 89 -2.87 17.67 10.93
N ILE A 90 -3.04 16.48 10.34
CA ILE A 90 -3.39 15.26 11.08
C ILE A 90 -2.27 14.90 12.07
N TYR A 91 -1.03 14.88 11.61
CA TYR A 91 0.12 14.56 12.45
C TYR A 91 0.26 15.54 13.63
N ASP A 92 0.26 16.83 13.36
CA ASP A 92 0.45 17.88 14.37
C ASP A 92 -0.67 17.89 15.42
N ASP A 93 -1.92 17.66 14.99
CA ASP A 93 -3.09 17.68 15.88
C ASP A 93 -3.18 16.42 16.74
N THR A 94 -2.83 15.28 16.17
CA THR A 94 -3.10 13.99 16.83
C THR A 94 -1.86 13.33 17.40
N GLY A 95 -0.69 13.54 16.82
CA GLY A 95 0.52 12.78 17.13
C GLY A 95 0.41 11.28 16.79
N LEU A 96 -0.59 10.88 16.00
CA LEU A 96 -0.67 9.53 15.45
C LEU A 96 0.49 9.28 14.50
N GLU A 97 0.97 8.05 14.43
CA GLU A 97 1.77 7.63 13.31
C GLU A 97 0.99 7.77 12.00
N VAL A 98 1.62 8.35 10.99
CA VAL A 98 0.98 8.52 9.68
C VAL A 98 1.66 7.66 8.64
N GLU A 99 0.86 6.87 7.91
CA GLU A 99 1.29 6.08 6.77
C GLU A 99 0.59 6.58 5.51
N THR A 100 1.34 6.84 4.42
CA THR A 100 0.74 7.31 3.17
C THR A 100 1.17 6.47 1.98
N PHE A 101 0.32 6.43 0.93
CA PHE A 101 0.70 5.81 -0.32
C PHE A 101 1.71 6.69 -1.06
N VAL A 102 2.77 6.07 -1.56
CA VAL A 102 3.83 6.77 -2.30
C VAL A 102 3.97 6.29 -3.74
N HIS A 103 3.47 5.07 -4.04
CA HIS A 103 3.59 4.51 -5.39
C HIS A 103 2.44 3.55 -5.71
N GLY A 104 2.10 3.49 -7.00
CA GLY A 104 1.19 2.51 -7.56
C GLY A 104 -0.21 3.05 -7.85
N ALA A 105 -1.18 2.16 -7.98
CA ALA A 105 -2.50 2.49 -8.50
C ALA A 105 -3.28 3.49 -7.66
N LEU A 106 -3.80 4.54 -8.30
CA LEU A 106 -4.82 5.43 -7.73
C LEU A 106 -6.23 4.97 -8.11
N CYS A 107 -7.19 5.17 -7.21
CA CYS A 107 -8.61 4.95 -7.45
C CYS A 107 -9.28 6.23 -7.97
N TYR A 108 -10.25 6.08 -8.89
CA TYR A 108 -11.07 7.20 -9.36
C TYR A 108 -12.02 7.70 -8.26
N CYS A 109 -12.61 6.78 -7.50
CA CYS A 109 -13.44 7.10 -6.35
C CYS A 109 -12.59 7.42 -5.13
N TYR A 110 -13.18 8.17 -4.19
CA TYR A 110 -12.62 8.32 -2.86
C TYR A 110 -12.21 6.97 -2.25
N SER A 111 -11.13 7.00 -1.51
CA SER A 111 -10.57 5.83 -0.82
C SER A 111 -11.66 5.13 0.01
N GLY A 112 -11.85 3.82 -0.21
CA GLY A 112 -12.84 3.03 0.51
C GLY A 112 -14.31 3.18 0.08
N GLN A 113 -14.66 4.11 -0.80
CA GLN A 113 -16.05 4.46 -1.14
C GLN A 113 -16.51 3.90 -2.51
N CYS A 114 -15.71 3.08 -3.17
CA CYS A 114 -16.03 2.60 -4.52
C CYS A 114 -17.03 1.45 -4.51
N LEU A 115 -18.17 1.63 -5.15
CA LEU A 115 -19.17 0.58 -5.40
C LEU A 115 -19.17 0.07 -6.85
N PHE A 116 -18.36 0.65 -7.72
CA PHE A 116 -18.47 0.43 -9.17
C PHE A 116 -18.30 -1.05 -9.56
N SER A 117 -17.25 -1.69 -9.06
CA SER A 117 -17.01 -3.12 -9.31
C SER A 117 -18.09 -4.03 -8.69
N SER A 118 -18.70 -3.63 -7.58
CA SER A 118 -19.78 -4.38 -6.94
C SER A 118 -21.08 -4.33 -7.76
N LEU A 119 -21.44 -3.14 -8.24
CA LEU A 119 -22.70 -2.92 -8.95
C LEU A 119 -22.68 -3.55 -10.35
N ILE A 120 -21.58 -3.43 -11.08
CA ILE A 120 -21.48 -3.93 -12.46
C ILE A 120 -21.13 -5.41 -12.49
N GLY A 121 -20.21 -5.88 -11.62
CA GLY A 121 -19.64 -7.23 -11.72
C GLY A 121 -19.86 -8.12 -10.50
N GLY A 122 -20.64 -7.70 -9.49
CA GLY A 122 -20.85 -8.46 -8.25
C GLY A 122 -19.57 -8.68 -7.41
N ARG A 123 -18.48 -7.93 -7.70
CA ARG A 123 -17.17 -8.07 -7.07
C ARG A 123 -16.83 -6.85 -6.25
N SER A 124 -16.94 -6.95 -4.92
CA SER A 124 -16.67 -5.83 -4.03
C SER A 124 -15.20 -5.43 -4.00
N GLY A 125 -14.89 -4.22 -4.46
CA GLY A 125 -13.56 -3.62 -4.32
C GLY A 125 -13.17 -3.40 -2.86
N ASN A 126 -14.11 -3.02 -2.02
CA ASN A 126 -13.91 -2.81 -0.58
C ASN A 126 -13.66 -4.12 0.19
N ARG A 127 -14.00 -5.26 -0.40
CA ARG A 127 -13.64 -6.60 0.10
C ARG A 127 -12.49 -7.24 -0.70
N GLY A 128 -11.70 -6.42 -1.33
CA GLY A 128 -10.49 -6.87 -2.00
C GLY A 128 -10.69 -7.56 -3.34
N ARG A 129 -11.87 -7.52 -3.94
CA ARG A 129 -12.21 -8.24 -5.18
C ARG A 129 -12.47 -7.31 -6.35
N CYS A 130 -11.85 -6.11 -6.35
CA CYS A 130 -12.03 -5.12 -7.41
C CYS A 130 -11.71 -5.71 -8.80
N ALA A 131 -12.67 -5.56 -9.74
CA ALA A 131 -12.50 -5.96 -11.14
C ALA A 131 -11.81 -4.88 -12.00
N GLN A 132 -11.44 -3.74 -11.41
CA GLN A 132 -10.82 -2.60 -12.11
C GLN A 132 -11.70 -2.03 -13.24
N THR A 133 -13.00 -2.00 -13.06
CA THR A 133 -13.97 -1.50 -14.05
C THR A 133 -13.69 -0.08 -14.52
N CYS A 134 -13.10 0.78 -13.68
CA CYS A 134 -12.68 2.14 -14.06
C CYS A 134 -11.54 2.17 -15.09
N ARG A 135 -10.92 1.02 -15.41
CA ARG A 135 -9.85 0.90 -16.44
C ARG A 135 -10.38 0.52 -17.83
N LEU A 136 -11.69 0.34 -17.96
CA LEU A 136 -12.35 0.10 -19.23
C LEU A 136 -12.58 1.41 -19.99
N PRO A 137 -12.76 1.34 -21.33
CA PRO A 137 -13.13 2.50 -22.12
C PRO A 137 -14.58 2.91 -21.85
N PHE A 138 -14.83 4.22 -21.74
CA PHE A 138 -16.14 4.83 -21.54
C PHE A 138 -16.37 6.00 -22.48
N ASP A 139 -17.62 6.24 -22.83
CA ASP A 139 -18.12 7.47 -23.39
C ASP A 139 -18.94 8.21 -22.35
N ALA A 140 -18.66 9.50 -22.16
CA ALA A 140 -19.45 10.38 -21.33
C ALA A 140 -20.38 11.20 -22.23
N GLU A 141 -21.65 11.25 -21.85
CA GLU A 141 -22.67 11.97 -22.59
C GLU A 141 -23.37 13.01 -21.72
N GLN A 142 -23.62 14.17 -22.27
CA GLN A 142 -24.41 15.23 -21.64
C GLN A 142 -25.42 15.79 -22.67
N ASN A 143 -26.70 15.72 -22.35
CA ASN A 143 -27.78 16.20 -23.22
C ASN A 143 -27.73 15.61 -24.66
N GLY A 144 -27.47 14.32 -24.79
CA GLY A 144 -27.38 13.63 -26.08
C GLY A 144 -26.10 13.89 -26.87
N LYS A 145 -25.09 14.52 -26.26
CA LYS A 145 -23.81 14.81 -26.93
C LYS A 145 -22.65 14.23 -26.12
N TYR A 146 -21.72 13.60 -26.83
CA TYR A 146 -20.47 13.14 -26.23
C TYR A 146 -19.63 14.32 -25.75
N VAL A 147 -19.17 14.28 -24.50
CA VAL A 147 -18.31 15.31 -23.91
C VAL A 147 -16.82 14.96 -23.97
N ASN A 148 -16.48 13.67 -24.06
CA ASN A 148 -15.11 13.25 -24.32
C ASN A 148 -14.85 13.09 -25.83
N LYS A 149 -13.61 13.33 -26.26
CA LYS A 149 -13.21 13.14 -27.65
C LYS A 149 -13.22 11.65 -28.02
N LYS A 150 -13.42 11.36 -29.32
CA LYS A 150 -13.49 9.98 -29.85
C LYS A 150 -12.30 9.10 -29.43
N ASN A 151 -11.11 9.68 -29.28
CA ASN A 151 -9.89 9.01 -28.85
C ASN A 151 -9.58 9.15 -27.35
N GLU A 152 -10.47 9.72 -26.54
CA GLU A 152 -10.31 9.89 -25.09
C GLU A 152 -11.31 8.98 -24.35
N LYS A 153 -11.06 7.68 -24.36
CA LYS A 153 -11.98 6.67 -23.82
C LYS A 153 -11.71 6.28 -22.37
N TYR A 154 -10.49 6.47 -21.86
CA TYR A 154 -10.10 6.02 -20.51
C TYR A 154 -10.31 7.13 -19.47
N ILE A 155 -11.49 7.74 -19.50
CA ILE A 155 -11.85 8.93 -18.71
C ILE A 155 -11.96 8.67 -17.21
N LEU A 156 -12.06 7.42 -16.77
CA LEU A 156 -12.07 7.00 -15.37
C LEU A 156 -10.75 6.36 -14.93
N SER A 157 -9.78 6.19 -15.86
CA SER A 157 -8.51 5.56 -15.57
C SER A 157 -7.50 6.60 -15.08
N LEU A 158 -7.14 6.57 -13.80
CA LEU A 158 -6.08 7.42 -13.29
C LEU A 158 -4.71 6.85 -13.63
N LYS A 159 -3.74 7.74 -13.84
CA LYS A 159 -2.30 7.42 -13.85
C LYS A 159 -1.88 6.86 -12.50
N ASP A 160 -0.80 6.10 -12.48
CA ASP A 160 -0.27 5.59 -11.23
C ASP A 160 0.42 6.71 -10.42
N LEU A 161 0.33 6.61 -9.10
CA LEU A 161 1.04 7.48 -8.18
C LEU A 161 2.55 7.20 -8.26
N CYS A 162 3.35 8.24 -8.36
CA CYS A 162 4.79 8.19 -8.15
C CYS A 162 5.23 9.48 -7.44
N THR A 163 5.67 9.33 -6.21
CA THR A 163 6.05 10.48 -5.36
C THR A 163 7.54 10.52 -5.08
N LEU A 164 8.35 9.91 -5.94
CA LEU A 164 9.80 9.82 -5.72
C LEU A 164 10.43 11.18 -5.48
N ASP A 165 9.99 12.21 -6.22
CA ASP A 165 10.43 13.60 -6.02
C ASP A 165 9.96 14.26 -4.73
N LEU A 166 8.94 13.69 -4.10
CA LEU A 166 8.30 14.26 -2.92
C LEU A 166 8.73 13.58 -1.62
N ILE A 167 9.67 12.63 -1.65
CA ILE A 167 10.09 11.91 -0.44
C ILE A 167 10.51 12.87 0.68
N PRO A 168 11.32 13.94 0.43
CA PRO A 168 11.62 14.91 1.47
C PRO A 168 10.37 15.57 2.05
N ASP A 169 9.46 16.02 1.18
CA ASP A 169 8.23 16.71 1.62
C ASP A 169 7.31 15.79 2.42
N ILE A 170 7.21 14.52 2.01
CA ILE A 170 6.40 13.50 2.68
C ILE A 170 6.95 13.21 4.08
N LEU A 171 8.25 13.00 4.21
CA LEU A 171 8.88 12.72 5.49
C LEU A 171 8.80 13.95 6.42
N GLU A 172 9.01 15.13 5.90
CA GLU A 172 8.88 16.39 6.65
C GLU A 172 7.42 16.69 7.05
N ALA A 173 6.43 16.15 6.34
CA ALA A 173 5.03 16.21 6.74
C ALA A 173 4.68 15.31 7.94
N GLY A 174 5.66 14.58 8.52
CA GLY A 174 5.47 13.72 9.67
C GLY A 174 5.05 12.28 9.33
N VAL A 175 5.19 11.90 8.05
CA VAL A 175 4.91 10.51 7.62
C VAL A 175 6.05 9.60 8.05
N CYS A 176 5.73 8.53 8.79
CA CYS A 176 6.69 7.54 9.28
C CYS A 176 6.69 6.24 8.48
N SER A 177 5.68 6.01 7.65
CA SER A 177 5.54 4.77 6.87
C SER A 177 5.12 5.07 5.43
N LEU A 178 5.87 4.55 4.47
CA LEU A 178 5.64 4.73 3.04
C LEU A 178 4.99 3.47 2.46
N LYS A 179 3.76 3.62 1.97
CA LYS A 179 2.97 2.50 1.45
C LYS A 179 3.01 2.42 -0.07
N ILE A 180 3.32 1.24 -0.58
CA ILE A 180 3.33 0.95 -2.01
C ILE A 180 2.08 0.11 -2.34
N GLU A 181 1.27 0.56 -3.31
CA GLU A 181 0.17 -0.24 -3.82
C GLU A 181 0.72 -1.31 -4.78
N GLY A 182 0.72 -2.55 -4.32
CA GLY A 182 1.30 -3.67 -5.06
C GLY A 182 0.36 -4.85 -5.22
N ARG A 183 -0.92 -4.72 -4.86
CA ARG A 183 -1.89 -5.79 -5.00
C ARG A 183 -2.02 -6.24 -6.46
N MET A 184 -1.98 -7.53 -6.69
CA MET A 184 -1.98 -8.13 -8.03
C MET A 184 -0.74 -7.81 -8.89
N LYS A 185 0.34 -7.38 -8.26
CA LYS A 185 1.62 -7.13 -8.92
C LYS A 185 2.58 -8.32 -8.76
N SER A 186 3.59 -8.36 -9.64
CA SER A 186 4.62 -9.42 -9.59
C SER A 186 5.62 -9.21 -8.46
N PRO A 187 6.34 -10.25 -8.02
CA PRO A 187 7.48 -10.09 -7.10
C PRO A 187 8.53 -9.11 -7.61
N ARG A 188 8.81 -9.09 -8.92
CA ARG A 188 9.73 -8.13 -9.55
C ARG A 188 9.30 -6.68 -9.35
N TYR A 189 7.99 -6.40 -9.51
CA TYR A 189 7.44 -5.08 -9.22
C TYR A 189 7.71 -4.68 -7.77
N THR A 190 7.38 -5.56 -6.85
CA THR A 190 7.59 -5.28 -5.42
C THR A 190 9.05 -5.03 -5.11
N ALA A 191 9.93 -5.91 -5.57
CA ALA A 191 11.38 -5.79 -5.35
C ALA A 191 11.94 -4.49 -5.95
N GLY A 192 11.60 -4.19 -7.20
CA GLY A 192 12.11 -3.00 -7.91
C GLY A 192 11.59 -1.70 -7.31
N VAL A 193 10.30 -1.60 -7.03
CA VAL A 193 9.74 -0.38 -6.43
C VAL A 193 10.30 -0.16 -5.02
N VAL A 194 10.33 -1.19 -4.18
CA VAL A 194 10.84 -1.07 -2.80
C VAL A 194 12.32 -0.70 -2.79
N SER A 195 13.15 -1.32 -3.63
CA SER A 195 14.59 -1.02 -3.68
C SER A 195 14.86 0.43 -4.09
N ILE A 196 14.13 0.94 -5.10
CA ILE A 196 14.26 2.33 -5.54
C ILE A 196 13.81 3.30 -4.44
N TYR A 197 12.62 3.10 -3.86
CA TYR A 197 12.15 3.97 -2.77
C TYR A 197 13.08 3.92 -1.56
N ARG A 198 13.61 2.75 -1.20
CA ARG A 198 14.59 2.62 -0.12
C ARG A 198 15.87 3.42 -0.40
N LYS A 199 16.41 3.33 -1.63
CA LYS A 199 17.57 4.13 -2.07
C LYS A 199 17.34 5.63 -1.80
N TYR A 200 16.17 6.16 -2.16
CA TYR A 200 15.88 7.59 -2.04
C TYR A 200 15.52 8.04 -0.63
N VAL A 201 14.92 7.18 0.18
CA VAL A 201 14.75 7.46 1.61
C VAL A 201 16.12 7.53 2.28
N ASP A 202 17.02 6.58 2.01
CA ASP A 202 18.36 6.56 2.58
C ASP A 202 19.20 7.75 2.11
N LEU A 203 19.08 8.13 0.83
CA LEU A 203 19.73 9.33 0.30
C LEU A 203 19.28 10.59 1.06
N TYR A 204 17.96 10.77 1.25
CA TYR A 204 17.44 11.91 1.99
C TYR A 204 17.89 11.92 3.44
N LEU A 205 17.84 10.77 4.11
CA LEU A 205 18.26 10.67 5.52
C LEU A 205 19.75 10.96 5.70
N LYS A 206 20.58 10.65 4.70
CA LYS A 206 22.02 10.85 4.73
C LYS A 206 22.44 12.26 4.30
N GLU A 207 21.91 12.76 3.19
CA GLU A 207 22.36 14.00 2.53
C GLU A 207 21.42 15.19 2.80
N GLY A 208 20.25 14.96 3.35
CA GLY A 208 19.22 15.98 3.55
C GLY A 208 18.61 16.48 2.25
N ARG A 209 17.81 17.53 2.35
CA ARG A 209 17.11 18.12 1.20
C ARG A 209 18.06 18.68 0.14
N ALA A 210 19.18 19.24 0.53
CA ALA A 210 20.14 19.86 -0.39
C ALA A 210 20.84 18.84 -1.29
N GLY A 211 21.07 17.62 -0.79
CA GLY A 211 21.69 16.53 -1.57
C GLY A 211 20.68 15.63 -2.28
N TYR A 212 19.38 15.88 -2.07
CA TYR A 212 18.35 15.03 -2.66
C TYR A 212 18.12 15.31 -4.13
N HIS A 213 18.37 14.32 -4.97
CA HIS A 213 18.09 14.35 -6.41
C HIS A 213 17.67 12.96 -6.88
N VAL A 214 16.81 12.92 -7.88
CA VAL A 214 16.29 11.65 -8.44
C VAL A 214 16.86 11.43 -9.83
N ASP A 215 17.53 10.29 -10.01
CA ASP A 215 18.09 9.87 -11.28
C ASP A 215 17.00 9.53 -12.30
N GLN A 216 17.18 9.92 -13.55
CA GLN A 216 16.25 9.60 -14.63
C GLN A 216 16.13 8.09 -14.87
N ALA A 217 17.25 7.36 -14.75
CA ALA A 217 17.26 5.89 -14.89
C ALA A 217 16.32 5.17 -13.91
N ASP A 218 16.21 5.66 -12.66
CA ASP A 218 15.30 5.08 -11.67
C ASP A 218 13.83 5.40 -11.98
N ARG A 219 13.54 6.58 -12.55
CA ARG A 219 12.20 6.91 -13.05
C ARG A 219 11.79 5.99 -14.18
N ASP A 220 12.70 5.78 -15.13
CA ASP A 220 12.48 4.91 -16.28
C ASP A 220 12.32 3.45 -15.84
N ALA A 221 13.07 3.01 -14.83
CA ALA A 221 12.91 1.69 -14.22
C ALA A 221 11.52 1.52 -13.57
N LEU A 222 11.04 2.51 -12.83
CA LEU A 222 9.69 2.47 -12.24
C LEU A 222 8.60 2.37 -13.31
N LEU A 223 8.74 3.09 -14.42
CA LEU A 223 7.82 3.00 -15.56
C LEU A 223 7.90 1.63 -16.26
N ALA A 224 9.12 1.08 -16.43
CA ALA A 224 9.33 -0.23 -17.03
C ALA A 224 8.75 -1.38 -16.17
N LEU A 225 8.75 -1.24 -14.85
CA LEU A 225 8.13 -2.21 -13.95
C LEU A 225 6.61 -2.28 -14.10
N PHE A 226 5.96 -1.13 -14.25
CA PHE A 226 4.53 -1.06 -14.51
C PHE A 226 4.09 0.36 -14.86
N ASP A 227 3.28 0.49 -15.92
CA ASP A 227 2.73 1.77 -16.35
C ASP A 227 1.27 1.64 -16.82
N ARG A 228 0.46 2.63 -16.47
CA ARG A 228 -0.95 2.79 -16.91
C ARG A 228 -1.18 4.05 -17.73
N GLY A 229 -0.23 4.46 -18.53
CA GLY A 229 -0.33 5.69 -19.32
C GLY A 229 0.30 6.89 -18.61
N GLY A 230 1.35 6.66 -17.86
CA GLY A 230 2.14 7.66 -17.14
C GLY A 230 1.92 7.67 -15.64
N GLN A 231 2.65 8.56 -15.00
CA GLN A 231 2.67 8.74 -13.54
C GLN A 231 2.17 10.14 -13.16
N SER A 232 1.71 10.28 -11.93
CA SER A 232 1.31 11.55 -11.33
C SER A 232 1.74 11.60 -9.86
N GLN A 233 1.79 12.81 -9.29
CA GLN A 233 2.03 13.01 -7.86
C GLN A 233 0.74 12.94 -7.02
N GLY A 234 -0.38 12.52 -7.62
CA GLY A 234 -1.67 12.43 -6.96
C GLY A 234 -2.15 13.79 -6.44
N TYR A 235 -2.73 13.78 -5.25
CA TYR A 235 -3.29 14.97 -4.62
C TYR A 235 -2.29 15.72 -3.72
N TYR A 236 -1.06 15.28 -3.59
CA TYR A 236 -0.11 15.84 -2.63
C TYR A 236 0.16 17.33 -2.80
N ARG A 237 0.16 17.83 -4.05
CA ARG A 237 0.41 19.24 -4.36
C ARG A 237 -0.68 19.92 -5.19
N ALA A 238 -1.64 19.17 -5.71
CA ALA A 238 -2.69 19.71 -6.57
C ALA A 238 -4.02 19.02 -6.29
N HIS A 239 -5.10 19.79 -6.34
CA HIS A 239 -6.46 19.25 -6.30
C HIS A 239 -6.89 18.89 -7.70
N ASN A 240 -7.21 17.64 -7.93
CA ASN A 240 -7.85 17.13 -9.14
C ASN A 240 -7.33 17.77 -10.43
N GLY A 241 -7.28 17.03 -11.48
CA GLY A 241 -6.92 17.61 -12.77
C GLY A 241 -6.94 16.56 -13.86
N ARG A 242 -7.10 17.06 -15.08
CA ARG A 242 -7.05 16.23 -16.28
C ARG A 242 -5.73 15.47 -16.38
N ASP A 243 -4.66 16.03 -15.84
CA ASP A 243 -3.32 15.43 -15.86
C ASP A 243 -3.20 14.16 -15.02
N MET A 244 -4.11 13.94 -14.09
CA MET A 244 -4.19 12.70 -13.31
C MET A 244 -4.85 11.56 -14.09
N VAL A 245 -5.53 11.83 -15.19
CA VAL A 245 -6.31 10.85 -15.97
C VAL A 245 -5.54 10.41 -17.20
N VAL A 246 -5.62 9.13 -17.54
CA VAL A 246 -4.92 8.55 -18.72
C VAL A 246 -5.49 9.06 -20.03
N LEU A 247 -6.80 9.12 -20.16
CA LEU A 247 -7.61 9.59 -21.30
C LEU A 247 -7.47 8.75 -22.57
N LYS A 248 -6.29 8.72 -23.21
CA LYS A 248 -6.10 8.20 -24.57
C LYS A 248 -5.55 6.79 -24.61
N GLU A 249 -4.67 6.48 -23.70
CA GLU A 249 -3.91 5.23 -23.74
C GLU A 249 -4.65 4.11 -23.02
N LYS A 250 -4.67 2.93 -23.64
CA LYS A 250 -5.13 1.73 -22.97
C LYS A 250 -4.15 1.40 -21.82
N PRO A 251 -4.65 1.12 -20.61
CA PRO A 251 -3.78 0.64 -19.53
C PRO A 251 -3.22 -0.73 -19.90
N GLU A 252 -1.94 -0.80 -20.18
CA GLU A 252 -1.24 -2.04 -20.55
C GLU A 252 0.20 -2.01 -20.02
N TYR A 253 0.84 -3.19 -20.04
CA TYR A 253 2.25 -3.28 -19.71
C TYR A 253 3.07 -2.71 -20.88
N ARG A 254 4.12 -1.95 -20.55
CA ARG A 254 5.12 -1.52 -21.52
C ARG A 254 6.04 -2.68 -21.90
N ASP A 255 6.89 -2.42 -22.91
CA ASP A 255 7.91 -3.37 -23.32
C ASP A 255 8.79 -3.80 -22.14
N VAL A 256 9.11 -5.09 -22.11
CA VAL A 256 9.87 -5.69 -21.03
C VAL A 256 11.31 -5.19 -21.05
N ASN A 257 11.75 -4.55 -19.97
CA ASN A 257 13.17 -4.30 -19.72
C ASN A 257 13.82 -5.57 -19.15
N GLN A 258 14.37 -6.41 -20.03
CA GLN A 258 14.91 -7.72 -19.64
C GLN A 258 16.12 -7.59 -18.68
N GLU A 259 17.00 -6.62 -18.89
CA GLU A 259 18.16 -6.42 -18.01
C GLU A 259 17.72 -6.07 -16.58
N LEU A 260 16.72 -5.19 -16.44
CA LEU A 260 16.13 -4.86 -15.14
C LEU A 260 15.51 -6.10 -14.49
N PHE A 261 14.77 -6.90 -15.26
CA PHE A 261 14.12 -8.09 -14.73
C PHE A 261 15.13 -9.16 -14.31
N ASP A 262 16.16 -9.40 -15.09
CA ASP A 262 17.24 -10.33 -14.75
C ASP A 262 18.02 -9.88 -13.50
N TYR A 263 18.24 -8.58 -13.37
CA TYR A 263 18.83 -7.99 -12.17
C TYR A 263 17.97 -8.23 -10.93
N LEU A 264 16.65 -7.93 -11.02
CA LEU A 264 15.73 -8.10 -9.90
C LEU A 264 15.57 -9.56 -9.49
N ASP A 265 15.49 -10.45 -10.48
CA ASP A 265 15.37 -11.88 -10.22
C ASP A 265 16.62 -12.40 -9.48
N ARG A 266 17.81 -12.06 -9.96
CA ARG A 266 19.07 -12.50 -9.38
C ARG A 266 19.32 -11.88 -8.01
N THR A 267 18.89 -10.64 -7.78
CA THR A 267 19.22 -9.89 -6.57
C THR A 267 18.21 -10.07 -5.45
N TYR A 268 16.91 -10.24 -5.79
CA TYR A 268 15.84 -10.20 -4.80
C TYR A 268 14.84 -11.36 -4.87
N VAL A 269 14.48 -11.81 -6.07
CA VAL A 269 13.34 -12.73 -6.23
C VAL A 269 13.75 -14.18 -6.07
N ASN A 270 14.85 -14.58 -6.70
CA ASN A 270 15.33 -15.97 -6.72
C ASN A 270 16.49 -16.23 -5.73
N VAL A 271 16.69 -15.32 -4.77
CA VAL A 271 17.75 -15.49 -3.76
C VAL A 271 17.25 -16.40 -2.64
N GLU A 272 17.82 -17.58 -2.52
CA GLU A 272 17.68 -18.40 -1.32
C GLU A 272 18.44 -17.74 -0.16
N LYS A 273 17.72 -17.21 0.81
CA LYS A 273 18.34 -16.78 2.07
C LYS A 273 18.77 -18.01 2.86
N LYS A 274 20.06 -18.34 2.81
CA LYS A 274 20.64 -19.36 3.68
C LYS A 274 21.07 -18.68 4.98
N ILE A 275 20.50 -19.14 6.09
CA ILE A 275 20.96 -18.73 7.42
C ILE A 275 22.10 -19.69 7.79
N PRO A 276 23.33 -19.19 8.02
CA PRO A 276 24.40 -20.03 8.51
C PRO A 276 24.04 -20.54 9.91
N VAL A 277 24.10 -21.85 10.06
CA VAL A 277 23.84 -22.51 11.33
C VAL A 277 25.00 -23.43 11.69
N THR A 278 25.26 -23.55 12.98
CA THR A 278 26.12 -24.58 13.54
C THR A 278 25.24 -25.68 14.15
N GLY A 279 25.60 -26.92 13.91
CA GLY A 279 24.83 -28.03 14.46
C GLY A 279 25.72 -29.17 14.91
N SER A 280 25.23 -29.93 15.87
CA SER A 280 25.80 -31.20 16.31
C SER A 280 24.78 -32.31 16.21
N ALA A 281 25.21 -33.48 15.77
CA ALA A 281 24.39 -34.68 15.73
C ALA A 281 25.07 -35.81 16.51
N TYR A 282 24.29 -36.52 17.29
CA TYR A 282 24.73 -37.73 17.97
C TYR A 282 23.90 -38.92 17.50
N ILE A 283 24.59 -39.92 16.99
CA ILE A 283 23.98 -41.16 16.51
C ILE A 283 24.78 -42.31 17.09
N ALA A 284 24.10 -43.20 17.83
CA ALA A 284 24.72 -44.44 18.35
C ALA A 284 23.76 -45.62 18.13
N VAL A 285 24.36 -46.80 17.86
CA VAL A 285 23.59 -48.03 17.66
C VAL A 285 22.78 -48.37 18.92
N GLY A 286 21.47 -48.61 18.75
CA GLY A 286 20.56 -48.98 19.83
C GLY A 286 20.18 -47.82 20.77
N LYS A 287 20.51 -46.56 20.45
CA LYS A 287 20.11 -45.36 21.20
C LYS A 287 19.35 -44.39 20.29
N PRO A 288 18.42 -43.56 20.83
CA PRO A 288 17.85 -42.48 20.08
C PRO A 288 18.94 -41.51 19.58
N GLY A 289 18.92 -41.19 18.29
CA GLY A 289 19.73 -40.09 17.74
C GLY A 289 19.11 -38.75 18.03
N TYR A 290 19.94 -37.71 18.27
CA TYR A 290 19.47 -36.33 18.37
C TYR A 290 20.40 -35.37 17.62
N CYS A 291 19.82 -34.29 17.18
CA CYS A 291 20.51 -33.24 16.50
C CYS A 291 20.12 -31.90 17.13
N SER A 292 21.09 -31.03 17.34
CA SER A 292 20.87 -29.61 17.70
C SER A 292 21.39 -28.72 16.60
N VAL A 293 20.66 -27.66 16.29
CA VAL A 293 21.03 -26.64 15.31
C VAL A 293 20.84 -25.29 15.97
N SER A 294 21.83 -24.42 15.84
CA SER A 294 21.75 -23.07 16.36
C SER A 294 22.21 -22.05 15.31
N ASP A 295 21.50 -20.92 15.21
CA ASP A 295 21.93 -19.77 14.41
C ASP A 295 22.96 -18.92 15.15
N ALA A 296 23.44 -17.83 14.52
CA ALA A 296 24.40 -16.90 15.13
C ALA A 296 23.86 -16.16 16.36
N ALA A 297 22.53 -16.14 16.57
CA ALA A 297 21.87 -15.56 17.73
C ALA A 297 21.64 -16.58 18.86
N GLY A 298 21.97 -17.86 18.63
CA GLY A 298 21.82 -18.93 19.61
C GLY A 298 20.43 -19.56 19.67
N ASN A 299 19.57 -19.29 18.67
CA ASN A 299 18.23 -19.90 18.55
C ASN A 299 18.33 -21.29 17.92
#